data_4f35ed1be6642648d4ade85b2f73a3f3
#
_entry.id   4f35ed1be6642648d4ade85b2f73a3f3
#
_cell.length_a   1.000
_cell.length_b   1.000
_cell.length_c   1.000
_cell.angle_alpha   90.00
_cell.angle_beta   90.00
_cell.angle_gamma   90.00
#
_symmetry.space_group_name_H-M   'P 1'
#
loop_
_entity.id
_entity.type
_entity.pdbx_description
1 polymer ?
#
loop_
_entity_poly.entity_id
_entity_poly.type
_entity_poly.pdbx_seq_one_letter_code
_entity_poly.pdbx_strand_id
1 'polypeptide(L)'
;AYVDSAFNQPPTHELFVVEDIPNLHISFANATYMVNLRPGLIMADTGCKKAVAGSEWHQEIQRKMDKKGKGYCSYPIHEYFKFGPGHPIPAVRGWNYNVGINGFNEQIQIAEIDADVPGLCGPDDMARWKMKLDFEDGTIQTNGRKTLLQPSKTSHPCICLFQFPKTEHYKMYDEHIT
;
A
#
# COMPACT_ATOMS: atom_id res chain seq x y z
N ALA A 1 -37.95 -19.13 16.47
CA ALA A 1 -37.26 -18.29 15.48
C ALA A 1 -36.24 -17.43 16.21
N TYR A 2 -35.00 -17.80 16.14
CA TYR A 2 -33.85 -17.00 16.59
C TYR A 2 -33.62 -15.93 15.53
N VAL A 3 -34.09 -14.74 15.77
CA VAL A 3 -33.72 -13.57 14.98
C VAL A 3 -32.37 -13.13 15.52
N ASP A 4 -31.38 -13.26 14.70
CA ASP A 4 -29.99 -12.92 14.98
C ASP A 4 -29.92 -11.43 15.39
N SER A 5 -29.67 -11.19 16.68
CA SER A 5 -29.56 -9.84 17.25
C SER A 5 -28.29 -9.11 16.78
N ALA A 6 -27.48 -9.74 15.94
CA ALA A 6 -26.26 -9.14 15.38
C ALA A 6 -26.55 -8.06 14.29
N PHE A 7 -27.76 -8.05 13.73
CA PHE A 7 -28.13 -7.04 12.71
C PHE A 7 -28.73 -5.77 13.27
N ASN A 8 -28.94 -5.66 14.58
CA ASN A 8 -29.58 -4.51 15.22
C ASN A 8 -28.63 -3.62 16.05
N GLN A 9 -27.35 -3.76 15.91
CA GLN A 9 -26.44 -2.74 16.45
C GLN A 9 -26.21 -1.68 15.38
N PRO A 10 -26.60 -0.44 15.64
CA PRO A 10 -26.36 0.62 14.68
C PRO A 10 -24.84 0.77 14.51
N PRO A 11 -24.32 0.74 13.27
CA PRO A 11 -22.90 0.93 13.00
C PRO A 11 -22.37 2.32 13.39
N THR A 12 -23.23 3.15 13.93
CA THR A 12 -22.99 4.57 14.22
C THR A 12 -22.23 4.84 15.51
N HIS A 13 -22.22 3.93 16.49
CA HIS A 13 -21.56 4.22 17.75
C HIS A 13 -20.03 4.19 17.69
N GLU A 14 -19.47 3.37 16.80
CA GLU A 14 -18.02 3.33 16.62
C GLU A 14 -17.48 4.52 15.81
N LEU A 15 -18.26 5.03 14.88
CA LEU A 15 -17.87 6.21 14.09
C LEU A 15 -17.78 7.49 14.94
N PHE A 16 -18.58 7.64 15.98
CA PHE A 16 -18.54 8.81 16.87
C PHE A 16 -17.32 8.81 17.80
N VAL A 17 -16.84 7.63 18.21
CA VAL A 17 -15.63 7.52 19.05
C VAL A 17 -14.37 7.82 18.23
N VAL A 18 -14.45 7.67 16.93
CA VAL A 18 -13.34 7.85 15.99
C VAL A 18 -13.11 9.33 15.67
N GLU A 19 -14.16 10.15 15.69
CA GLU A 19 -14.05 11.59 15.38
C GLU A 19 -13.32 12.38 16.47
N ASP A 20 -13.27 11.86 17.68
CA ASP A 20 -12.59 12.51 18.81
C ASP A 20 -11.09 12.26 18.88
N ILE A 21 -10.54 11.41 18.02
CA ILE A 21 -9.10 11.14 17.95
C ILE A 21 -8.52 11.86 16.72
N PRO A 22 -7.75 12.94 16.92
CA PRO A 22 -7.12 13.64 15.81
C PRO A 22 -6.14 12.71 15.07
N ASN A 23 -6.13 12.79 13.74
CA ASN A 23 -5.27 12.00 12.87
C ASN A 23 -5.48 10.48 12.92
N LEU A 24 -6.70 10.02 13.18
CA LEU A 24 -7.07 8.61 13.12
C LEU A 24 -7.43 8.22 11.69
N HIS A 25 -6.76 7.19 11.19
CA HIS A 25 -7.05 6.54 9.91
C HIS A 25 -7.65 5.15 10.15
N ILE A 26 -8.77 4.88 9.47
CA ILE A 26 -9.48 3.61 9.58
C ILE A 26 -9.29 2.83 8.29
N SER A 27 -8.95 1.56 8.43
CA SER A 27 -8.98 0.58 7.36
C SER A 27 -9.93 -0.56 7.73
N PHE A 28 -10.75 -0.96 6.78
CA PHE A 28 -11.63 -2.13 6.91
C PHE A 28 -10.96 -3.43 6.47
N ALA A 29 -9.69 -3.37 6.05
CA ALA A 29 -8.94 -4.54 5.68
C ALA A 29 -8.80 -5.47 6.89
N ASN A 30 -9.16 -6.73 6.70
CA ASN A 30 -9.00 -7.75 7.73
C ASN A 30 -7.58 -8.29 7.70
N ALA A 31 -6.78 -7.99 8.72
CA ALA A 31 -5.39 -8.39 8.84
C ALA A 31 -5.18 -9.91 8.72
N THR A 32 -6.17 -10.73 9.07
CA THR A 32 -6.10 -12.19 9.05
C THR A 32 -5.89 -12.76 7.65
N TYR A 33 -6.28 -12.05 6.59
CA TYR A 33 -6.16 -12.52 5.20
C TYR A 33 -4.81 -12.20 4.56
N MET A 34 -3.89 -11.59 5.27
CA MET A 34 -2.83 -10.80 4.69
C MET A 34 -1.42 -11.33 4.91
N VAL A 35 -1.30 -12.39 5.68
CA VAL A 35 -0.02 -12.94 6.18
C VAL A 35 0.92 -13.48 5.09
N ASN A 36 0.53 -13.45 3.81
CA ASN A 36 1.31 -14.11 2.75
C ASN A 36 1.45 -13.30 1.46
N LEU A 37 1.49 -11.98 1.52
CA LEU A 37 1.86 -11.20 0.34
C LEU A 37 3.35 -11.37 0.04
N ARG A 38 3.68 -11.60 -1.23
CA ARG A 38 5.07 -11.61 -1.66
C ARG A 38 5.74 -10.28 -1.34
N PRO A 39 7.00 -10.27 -0.88
CA PRO A 39 7.73 -9.04 -0.62
C PRO A 39 7.71 -8.09 -1.83
N GLY A 40 7.40 -6.83 -1.58
CA GLY A 40 7.34 -5.80 -2.62
C GLY A 40 5.96 -5.57 -3.22
N LEU A 41 4.92 -6.28 -2.75
CA LEU A 41 3.54 -6.01 -3.11
C LEU A 41 2.88 -5.10 -2.06
N ILE A 42 2.06 -4.17 -2.53
CA ILE A 42 1.15 -3.38 -1.71
C ILE A 42 -0.27 -3.62 -2.19
N MET A 43 -1.20 -3.71 -1.26
CA MET A 43 -2.60 -3.96 -1.56
C MET A 43 -3.33 -2.65 -1.84
N ALA A 44 -4.10 -2.60 -2.92
CA ALA A 44 -5.03 -1.51 -3.18
C ALA A 44 -6.27 -1.67 -2.32
N ASP A 45 -6.44 -0.79 -1.33
CA ASP A 45 -7.56 -0.80 -0.38
C ASP A 45 -8.30 0.54 -0.43
N THR A 46 -9.47 0.55 -1.04
CA THR A 46 -10.30 1.76 -1.13
C THR A 46 -10.85 2.22 0.22
N GLY A 47 -10.84 1.36 1.23
CA GLY A 47 -11.18 1.69 2.60
C GLY A 47 -10.03 2.30 3.42
N CYS A 48 -8.82 2.31 2.87
CA CYS A 48 -7.64 2.84 3.54
C CYS A 48 -7.40 4.29 3.10
N LYS A 49 -7.60 5.25 4.00
CA LYS A 49 -7.42 6.66 3.66
C LYS A 49 -5.95 7.01 3.41
N LYS A 50 -5.04 6.44 4.19
CA LYS A 50 -3.60 6.68 4.13
C LYS A 50 -2.83 5.37 4.07
N ALA A 51 -1.79 5.32 3.24
CA ALA A 51 -0.96 4.13 3.13
C ALA A 51 -0.29 3.78 4.47
N VAL A 52 -0.35 2.51 4.82
CA VAL A 52 0.13 1.98 6.11
C VAL A 52 0.61 0.55 5.94
N ALA A 53 1.60 0.16 6.74
CA ALA A 53 2.08 -1.21 6.83
C ALA A 53 2.68 -1.50 8.22
N GLY A 54 2.76 -2.76 8.57
CA GLY A 54 3.45 -3.22 9.76
C GLY A 54 4.97 -3.09 9.66
N SER A 55 5.66 -3.07 10.81
CA SER A 55 7.12 -2.94 10.87
C SER A 55 7.85 -4.03 10.10
N GLU A 56 7.36 -5.27 10.12
CA GLU A 56 7.96 -6.38 9.39
C GLU A 56 7.90 -6.18 7.87
N TRP A 57 6.74 -5.72 7.35
CA TRP A 57 6.61 -5.37 5.95
C TRP A 57 7.62 -4.29 5.52
N HIS A 58 7.81 -3.26 6.35
CA HIS A 58 8.80 -2.21 6.09
C HIS A 58 10.21 -2.75 6.04
N GLN A 59 10.59 -3.63 6.97
CA GLN A 59 11.91 -4.25 6.99
C GLN A 59 12.17 -5.08 5.72
N GLU A 60 11.18 -5.81 5.25
CA GLU A 60 11.29 -6.61 4.03
C GLU A 60 11.45 -5.75 2.78
N ILE A 61 10.64 -4.68 2.65
CA ILE A 61 10.75 -3.80 1.49
C ILE A 61 12.06 -3.02 1.50
N GLN A 62 12.54 -2.60 2.67
CA GLN A 62 13.84 -1.92 2.81
C GLN A 62 15.00 -2.81 2.41
N ARG A 63 15.00 -4.07 2.82
CA ARG A 63 16.01 -5.05 2.35
C ARG A 63 16.02 -5.18 0.83
N LYS A 64 14.86 -5.18 0.22
CA LYS A 64 14.72 -5.24 -1.24
C LYS A 64 15.15 -3.93 -1.92
N MET A 65 14.84 -2.78 -1.31
CA MET A 65 15.29 -1.46 -1.76
C MET A 65 16.82 -1.36 -1.75
N ASP A 66 17.45 -1.79 -0.65
CA ASP A 66 18.91 -1.78 -0.50
C ASP A 66 19.59 -2.61 -1.58
N LYS A 67 19.09 -3.81 -1.86
CA LYS A 67 19.61 -4.67 -2.94
C LYS A 67 19.51 -4.04 -4.32
N LYS A 68 18.55 -3.16 -4.53
CA LYS A 68 18.33 -2.48 -5.81
C LYS A 68 18.93 -1.07 -5.85
N GLY A 69 19.58 -0.63 -4.79
CA GLY A 69 20.15 0.72 -4.68
C GLY A 69 19.10 1.82 -4.76
N LYS A 70 17.87 1.56 -4.27
CA LYS A 70 16.77 2.52 -4.25
C LYS A 70 16.67 3.20 -2.89
N GLY A 71 16.46 4.54 -2.92
CA GLY A 71 16.43 5.33 -1.71
C GLY A 71 15.10 5.30 -0.98
N TYR A 72 15.18 5.43 0.33
CA TYR A 72 14.06 5.67 1.22
C TYR A 72 14.52 6.47 2.45
N CYS A 73 13.59 7.15 3.09
CA CYS A 73 13.89 7.90 4.31
C CYS A 73 12.68 7.90 5.25
N SER A 74 12.94 7.96 6.55
CA SER A 74 11.89 8.10 7.56
C SER A 74 11.62 9.56 7.88
N TYR A 75 10.42 9.81 8.37
CA TYR A 75 10.00 11.10 8.91
C TYR A 75 9.05 10.91 10.10
N PRO A 76 9.00 11.87 11.04
CA PRO A 76 8.10 11.79 12.17
C PRO A 76 6.66 12.04 11.74
N ILE A 77 5.73 11.26 12.28
CA ILE A 77 4.29 11.46 12.13
C ILE A 77 3.57 11.22 13.47
N HIS A 78 2.42 11.88 13.64
CA HIS A 78 1.54 11.71 14.80
C HIS A 78 0.15 11.29 14.29
N GLU A 79 0.01 10.01 13.97
CA GLU A 79 -1.20 9.44 13.40
C GLU A 79 -1.53 8.13 14.09
N TYR A 80 -2.82 7.78 14.05
CA TYR A 80 -3.34 6.53 14.58
C TYR A 80 -4.04 5.77 13.48
N PHE A 81 -3.95 4.44 13.53
CA PHE A 81 -4.61 3.55 12.58
C PHE A 81 -5.49 2.56 13.32
N LYS A 82 -6.69 2.36 12.80
CA LYS A 82 -7.65 1.39 13.34
C LYS A 82 -8.06 0.42 12.27
N PHE A 83 -8.00 -0.86 12.58
CA PHE A 83 -8.39 -1.96 11.68
C PHE A 83 -9.60 -2.67 12.25
N GLY A 84 -10.74 -2.55 11.55
CA GLY A 84 -12.00 -3.16 11.99
C GLY A 84 -12.37 -2.73 13.43
N PRO A 85 -12.82 -3.68 14.28
CA PRO A 85 -13.24 -3.38 15.65
C PRO A 85 -12.07 -3.21 16.65
N GLY A 86 -10.82 -3.26 16.17
CA GLY A 86 -9.63 -3.14 17.01
C GLY A 86 -9.47 -1.78 17.67
N HIS A 87 -8.49 -1.67 18.57
CA HIS A 87 -8.08 -0.39 19.16
C HIS A 87 -7.21 0.40 18.19
N PRO A 88 -7.23 1.74 18.25
CA PRO A 88 -6.31 2.57 17.48
C PRO A 88 -4.85 2.26 17.84
N ILE A 89 -4.02 2.13 16.82
CA ILE A 89 -2.58 1.85 16.93
C ILE A 89 -1.83 3.11 16.50
N PRO A 90 -0.94 3.66 17.35
CA PRO A 90 -0.14 4.81 16.97
C PRO A 90 0.89 4.43 15.91
N ALA A 91 1.11 5.32 14.96
CA ALA A 91 2.20 5.17 14.01
C ALA A 91 3.55 5.33 14.73
N VAL A 92 4.50 4.48 14.39
CA VAL A 92 5.89 4.58 14.86
C VAL A 92 6.59 5.73 14.16
N ARG A 93 6.44 5.80 12.84
CA ARG A 93 7.00 6.82 11.93
C ARG A 93 6.36 6.71 10.56
N GLY A 94 6.66 7.67 9.69
CA GLY A 94 6.38 7.56 8.27
C GLY A 94 7.65 7.20 7.50
N TRP A 95 7.47 6.57 6.35
CA TRP A 95 8.52 6.27 5.39
C TRP A 95 8.17 6.81 4.02
N ASN A 96 9.15 7.41 3.35
CA ASN A 96 9.05 7.82 1.97
C ASN A 96 9.92 6.89 1.13
N TYR A 97 9.32 6.19 0.17
CA TYR A 97 9.98 5.23 -0.70
C TYR A 97 9.99 5.71 -2.15
N ASN A 98 11.15 5.55 -2.80
CA ASN A 98 11.26 5.66 -4.25
C ASN A 98 10.94 4.31 -4.89
N VAL A 99 9.77 4.18 -5.48
CA VAL A 99 9.24 2.93 -6.00
C VAL A 99 9.12 2.94 -7.52
N GLY A 100 9.02 1.76 -8.10
CA GLY A 100 8.69 1.58 -9.51
C GLY A 100 7.31 0.96 -9.66
N ILE A 101 6.40 1.66 -10.30
CA ILE A 101 5.04 1.19 -10.53
C ILE A 101 4.79 1.13 -12.02
N ASN A 102 4.60 -0.08 -12.52
CA ASN A 102 4.24 -0.32 -13.92
C ASN A 102 5.21 0.33 -14.92
N GLY A 103 6.49 0.39 -14.58
CA GLY A 103 7.54 0.98 -15.40
C GLY A 103 7.71 2.49 -15.24
N PHE A 104 7.11 3.09 -14.22
CA PHE A 104 7.28 4.50 -13.88
C PHE A 104 7.96 4.65 -12.52
N ASN A 105 8.85 5.65 -12.40
CA ASN A 105 9.38 6.07 -11.11
C ASN A 105 8.32 6.86 -10.37
N GLU A 106 8.04 6.44 -9.14
CA GLU A 106 7.03 7.05 -8.27
C GLU A 106 7.57 7.18 -6.85
N GLN A 107 6.87 7.94 -6.04
CA GLN A 107 7.11 8.04 -4.61
C GLN A 107 5.83 7.68 -3.86
N ILE A 108 6.00 7.03 -2.71
CA ILE A 108 4.90 6.72 -1.81
C ILE A 108 5.32 6.94 -0.37
N GLN A 109 4.41 7.55 0.40
CA GLN A 109 4.55 7.70 1.84
C GLN A 109 3.71 6.64 2.54
N ILE A 110 4.34 5.83 3.37
CA ILE A 110 3.68 4.71 4.07
C ILE A 110 3.98 4.82 5.56
N ALA A 111 2.93 4.89 6.37
CA ALA A 111 3.08 4.86 7.82
C ALA A 111 3.52 3.48 8.30
N GLU A 112 4.37 3.46 9.32
CA GLU A 112 4.76 2.23 10.03
C GLU A 112 3.97 2.11 11.32
N ILE A 113 3.38 0.96 11.55
CA ILE A 113 2.73 0.59 12.80
C ILE A 113 3.32 -0.70 13.36
N ASP A 114 3.32 -0.82 14.68
CA ASP A 114 3.73 -2.04 15.37
C ASP A 114 2.56 -3.03 15.41
N ALA A 115 2.29 -3.62 14.28
CA ALA A 115 1.27 -4.65 14.09
C ALA A 115 1.60 -5.49 12.85
N ASP A 116 1.08 -6.71 12.81
CA ASP A 116 1.19 -7.60 11.67
C ASP A 116 0.17 -7.21 10.59
N VAL A 117 0.52 -6.21 9.80
CA VAL A 117 -0.31 -5.65 8.74
C VAL A 117 0.51 -5.54 7.45
N PRO A 118 0.00 -6.01 6.32
CA PRO A 118 0.68 -5.84 5.05
C PRO A 118 0.66 -4.37 4.61
N GLY A 119 1.37 -4.08 3.53
CA GLY A 119 1.26 -2.78 2.89
C GLY A 119 -0.13 -2.56 2.29
N LEU A 120 -0.76 -1.46 2.70
CA LEU A 120 -2.03 -0.99 2.16
C LEU A 120 -1.83 0.39 1.56
N CYS A 121 -2.34 0.64 0.36
CA CYS A 121 -2.42 1.97 -0.22
C CYS A 121 -3.86 2.37 -0.49
N GLY A 122 -4.15 3.64 -0.32
CA GLY A 122 -5.50 4.18 -0.41
C GLY A 122 -5.81 4.88 -1.73
N PRO A 123 -7.04 5.42 -1.84
CA PRO A 123 -7.50 6.11 -3.04
C PRO A 123 -6.63 7.29 -3.48
N ASP A 124 -6.02 8.01 -2.54
CA ASP A 124 -5.17 9.17 -2.87
C ASP A 124 -3.93 8.75 -3.67
N ASP A 125 -3.29 7.63 -3.27
CA ASP A 125 -2.17 7.07 -4.01
C ASP A 125 -2.62 6.56 -5.37
N MET A 126 -3.73 5.84 -5.42
CA MET A 126 -4.29 5.31 -6.66
C MET A 126 -4.65 6.44 -7.65
N ALA A 127 -5.24 7.54 -7.15
CA ALA A 127 -5.57 8.71 -7.96
C ALA A 127 -4.31 9.39 -8.51
N ARG A 128 -3.27 9.53 -7.67
CA ARG A 128 -1.98 10.12 -8.08
C ARG A 128 -1.32 9.34 -9.20
N TRP A 129 -1.43 8.01 -9.19
CA TRP A 129 -0.91 7.13 -10.25
C TRP A 129 -1.88 6.95 -11.42
N LYS A 130 -3.00 7.67 -11.43
CA LYS A 130 -4.06 7.54 -12.44
C LYS A 130 -4.47 6.09 -12.65
N MET A 131 -4.66 5.38 -11.53
CA MET A 131 -4.91 3.95 -11.52
C MET A 131 -6.33 3.63 -12.00
N LYS A 132 -6.41 2.62 -12.84
CA LYS A 132 -7.65 1.94 -13.21
C LYS A 132 -7.49 0.46 -12.98
N LEU A 133 -8.43 -0.12 -12.25
CA LEU A 133 -8.50 -1.56 -12.00
C LEU A 133 -9.65 -2.11 -12.84
N ASP A 134 -9.34 -3.13 -13.61
CA ASP A 134 -10.33 -3.87 -14.40
C ASP A 134 -10.35 -5.31 -13.90
N PHE A 135 -11.41 -5.63 -13.16
CA PHE A 135 -11.57 -6.96 -12.56
C PHE A 135 -12.10 -7.98 -13.57
N GLU A 136 -12.75 -7.54 -14.64
CA GLU A 136 -13.20 -8.43 -15.70
C GLU A 136 -12.00 -8.96 -16.49
N ASP A 137 -11.13 -8.07 -16.91
CA ASP A 137 -9.90 -8.41 -17.64
C ASP A 137 -8.72 -8.83 -16.73
N GLY A 138 -8.83 -8.64 -15.43
CA GLY A 138 -7.72 -8.88 -14.48
C GLY A 138 -6.52 -7.99 -14.74
N THR A 139 -6.75 -6.71 -15.03
CA THR A 139 -5.69 -5.76 -15.39
C THR A 139 -5.66 -4.53 -14.50
N ILE A 140 -4.47 -3.94 -14.41
CA ILE A 140 -4.22 -2.65 -13.79
C ILE A 140 -3.61 -1.71 -14.84
N GLN A 141 -4.10 -0.48 -14.86
CA GLN A 141 -3.52 0.59 -15.67
C GLN A 141 -3.04 1.70 -14.74
N THR A 142 -1.80 2.14 -14.92
CA THR A 142 -1.25 3.31 -14.23
C THR A 142 -0.57 4.21 -15.25
N ASN A 143 -0.79 5.52 -15.15
CA ASN A 143 -0.22 6.51 -16.07
C ASN A 143 -0.40 6.14 -17.56
N GLY A 144 -1.52 5.52 -17.89
CA GLY A 144 -1.84 5.09 -19.25
C GLY A 144 -1.28 3.73 -19.68
N ARG A 145 -0.43 3.09 -18.88
CA ARG A 145 0.15 1.78 -19.17
C ARG A 145 -0.65 0.66 -18.51
N LYS A 146 -1.10 -0.30 -19.30
CA LYS A 146 -1.91 -1.45 -18.85
C LYS A 146 -1.02 -2.69 -18.67
N THR A 147 -1.18 -3.39 -17.54
CA THR A 147 -0.51 -4.66 -17.24
C THR A 147 -1.47 -5.60 -16.49
N LEU A 148 -1.07 -6.86 -16.33
CA LEU A 148 -1.83 -7.82 -15.54
C LEU A 148 -1.76 -7.48 -14.05
N LEU A 149 -2.89 -7.64 -13.35
CA LEU A 149 -2.93 -7.61 -11.90
C LEU A 149 -2.01 -8.68 -11.32
N GLN A 150 -1.29 -8.32 -10.26
CA GLN A 150 -0.49 -9.31 -9.55
C GLN A 150 -1.43 -10.25 -8.78
N PRO A 151 -1.24 -11.57 -8.94
CA PRO A 151 -2.07 -12.52 -8.21
C PRO A 151 -1.79 -12.43 -6.71
N SER A 152 -2.85 -12.37 -5.94
CA SER A 152 -2.79 -12.56 -4.48
C SER A 152 -3.60 -13.79 -4.08
N LYS A 153 -3.22 -14.42 -2.99
CA LYS A 153 -3.97 -15.57 -2.44
C LYS A 153 -5.38 -15.20 -1.96
N THR A 154 -5.60 -13.91 -1.76
CA THR A 154 -6.84 -13.37 -1.18
C THR A 154 -7.75 -12.72 -2.20
N SER A 155 -7.40 -12.77 -3.48
CA SER A 155 -8.13 -12.08 -4.58
C SER A 155 -8.19 -10.56 -4.47
N HIS A 156 -7.46 -9.96 -3.53
CA HIS A 156 -7.32 -8.52 -3.46
C HIS A 156 -6.34 -7.99 -4.52
N PRO A 157 -6.62 -6.86 -5.17
CA PRO A 157 -5.72 -6.28 -6.14
C PRO A 157 -4.43 -5.81 -5.46
N CYS A 158 -3.29 -6.33 -5.93
CA CYS A 158 -1.97 -5.96 -5.44
C CYS A 158 -1.15 -5.29 -6.52
N ILE A 159 -0.31 -4.33 -6.09
CA ILE A 159 0.55 -3.53 -6.94
C ILE A 159 1.99 -3.88 -6.59
N CYS A 160 2.80 -4.17 -7.60
CA CYS A 160 4.25 -4.35 -7.41
C CYS A 160 4.93 -2.98 -7.33
N LEU A 161 5.69 -2.75 -6.25
CA LEU A 161 6.44 -1.51 -6.01
C LEU A 161 7.84 -1.52 -6.65
N PHE A 162 8.21 -2.59 -7.34
CA PHE A 162 9.54 -2.80 -7.91
C PHE A 162 9.55 -2.93 -9.44
N GLN A 163 8.53 -2.44 -10.11
CA GLN A 163 8.49 -2.35 -11.57
C GLN A 163 9.03 -0.99 -12.02
N PHE A 164 10.34 -0.82 -11.90
CA PHE A 164 11.03 0.38 -12.33
C PHE A 164 11.10 0.48 -13.86
N PRO A 165 11.31 1.69 -14.41
CA PRO A 165 11.60 1.85 -15.83
C PRO A 165 12.77 0.94 -16.21
N LYS A 166 12.70 0.32 -17.38
CA LYS A 166 13.86 -0.35 -17.94
C LYS A 166 14.88 0.74 -18.21
N THR A 167 16.06 0.64 -17.60
CA THR A 167 17.21 1.42 -18.01
C THR A 167 17.50 1.03 -19.44
N GLU A 168 17.23 1.91 -20.39
CA GLU A 168 17.87 1.81 -21.67
C GLU A 168 19.36 1.93 -21.38
N HIS A 169 20.10 0.83 -21.56
CA HIS A 169 21.52 0.93 -21.70
C HIS A 169 21.72 1.81 -22.93
N TYR A 170 22.00 3.09 -22.70
CA TYR A 170 22.66 3.89 -23.71
C TYR A 170 23.92 3.10 -24.02
N LYS A 171 23.92 2.38 -25.15
CA LYS A 171 25.15 2.02 -25.81
C LYS A 171 25.78 3.36 -26.16
N MET A 172 26.70 3.81 -25.33
CA MET A 172 27.66 4.81 -25.75
C MET A 172 28.37 4.15 -26.92
N TYR A 173 27.98 4.54 -28.10
CA TYR A 173 28.80 4.33 -29.27
C TYR A 173 30.02 5.19 -28.98
N ASP A 174 31.12 4.54 -28.58
CA ASP A 174 32.45 5.10 -28.76
C ASP A 174 32.59 5.37 -30.27
N GLU A 175 32.21 6.55 -30.68
CA GLU A 175 32.71 7.08 -31.93
C GLU A 175 34.20 7.27 -31.72
N HIS A 176 34.98 6.24 -32.04
CA HIS A 176 36.38 6.40 -32.30
C HIS A 176 36.50 7.35 -33.49
N ILE A 177 36.68 8.62 -33.17
CA ILE A 177 37.18 9.60 -34.09
C ILE A 177 38.62 9.19 -34.37
N THR A 178 38.82 8.59 -35.51
CA THR A 178 40.16 8.47 -36.15
C THR A 178 40.54 9.81 -36.74
#